data_4c549203e0768d22efbd46cfe1ad22c3
#
_entry.id   4c549203e0768d22efbd46cfe1ad22c3
#
_cell.length_a   1.000
_cell.length_b   1.000
_cell.length_c   1.000
_cell.angle_alpha   90.00
_cell.angle_beta   90.00
_cell.angle_gamma   90.00
#
_symmetry.space_group_name_H-M   'P 1'
#
loop_
_entity.id
_entity.type
_entity.pdbx_description
1 polymer ?
#
loop_
_entity_poly.entity_id
_entity_poly.type
_entity_poly.pdbx_seq_one_letter_code
_entity_poly.pdbx_strand_id
1 'polypeptide(L)'
;MAGTDFPVNHPLAVKHWSNDLMKEALKRTVALPFIGKDANSIVQLKTELNKAAGDRVRFGIRQQLSGAGIQGDGTLEGNEEALETFSQDVFIDQLRHAVRSAGKMSEQRVPWSMRSEARDALADWWADRFDAWFFNQLCGNTAATDTRYTGLQSPVAPDADHIVYTGGSTVETSYSATTVQRMSLTMIDYAVERAKMAKNTMRQVRDGAYSLLVMFLHPFQVTDLR
;
A
#
# COMPACT_ATOMS: atom_id res chain seq x y z
N MET A 1 43.04 3.18 -32.05
CA MET A 1 41.58 3.44 -32.07
C MET A 1 41.07 3.26 -30.66
N ALA A 2 40.59 4.33 -30.04
CA ALA A 2 39.96 4.21 -28.72
C ALA A 2 38.60 3.60 -28.91
N GLY A 3 38.41 2.32 -28.46
CA GLY A 3 37.13 1.69 -28.43
C GLY A 3 36.26 2.30 -27.35
N THR A 4 34.97 2.51 -27.64
CA THR A 4 34.01 2.97 -26.65
C THR A 4 33.82 1.85 -25.63
N ASP A 5 34.40 2.02 -24.44
CA ASP A 5 34.27 1.06 -23.34
C ASP A 5 33.16 1.54 -22.40
N PHE A 6 32.15 0.69 -22.22
CA PHE A 6 31.11 0.93 -21.21
C PHE A 6 31.51 0.15 -19.93
N PRO A 7 32.11 0.81 -18.95
CA PRO A 7 32.53 0.14 -17.72
C PRO A 7 31.33 -0.41 -16.96
N VAL A 8 31.54 -1.47 -16.17
CA VAL A 8 30.56 -2.29 -15.43
C VAL A 8 29.66 -1.49 -14.46
N ASN A 9 29.69 -0.21 -14.43
CA ASN A 9 28.83 0.68 -13.62
C ASN A 9 28.26 1.85 -14.45
N HIS A 10 28.15 1.69 -15.76
CA HIS A 10 27.62 2.77 -16.59
C HIS A 10 26.12 2.99 -16.23
N PRO A 11 25.67 4.25 -16.01
CA PRO A 11 24.31 4.56 -15.57
C PRO A 11 23.18 4.00 -16.45
N LEU A 12 23.44 3.83 -17.74
CA LEU A 12 22.48 3.29 -18.70
C LEU A 12 22.27 1.77 -18.55
N ALA A 13 23.35 1.00 -18.28
CA ALA A 13 23.25 -0.44 -18.06
C ALA A 13 22.53 -0.73 -16.73
N VAL A 14 22.77 0.06 -15.69
CA VAL A 14 22.11 -0.05 -14.40
C VAL A 14 20.63 0.29 -14.50
N LYS A 15 20.25 1.29 -15.29
CA LYS A 15 18.84 1.68 -15.48
C LYS A 15 18.03 0.58 -16.20
N HIS A 16 18.60 -0.04 -17.23
CA HIS A 16 17.89 -1.13 -17.95
C HIS A 16 17.66 -2.35 -17.06
N TRP A 17 18.65 -2.71 -16.26
CA TRP A 17 18.58 -3.79 -15.31
C TRP A 17 17.53 -3.57 -14.22
N SER A 18 17.50 -2.38 -13.68
CA SER A 18 16.55 -1.96 -12.67
C SER A 18 15.08 -2.06 -13.16
N ASN A 19 14.81 -1.69 -14.43
CA ASN A 19 13.47 -1.78 -15.00
C ASN A 19 12.97 -3.23 -15.14
N ASP A 20 13.81 -4.13 -15.60
CA ASP A 20 13.44 -5.54 -15.75
C ASP A 20 13.24 -6.20 -14.39
N LEU A 21 14.07 -5.90 -13.43
CA LEU A 21 13.95 -6.37 -12.06
C LEU A 21 12.65 -5.92 -11.40
N MET A 22 12.30 -4.64 -11.52
CA MET A 22 11.06 -4.11 -10.95
C MET A 22 9.82 -4.80 -11.50
N LYS A 23 9.75 -5.05 -12.79
CA LYS A 23 8.61 -5.76 -13.41
C LYS A 23 8.44 -7.17 -12.83
N GLU A 24 9.52 -7.88 -12.62
CA GLU A 24 9.48 -9.25 -12.11
C GLU A 24 9.12 -9.30 -10.62
N ALA A 25 9.64 -8.40 -9.82
CA ALA A 25 9.29 -8.25 -8.41
C ALA A 25 7.80 -7.97 -8.22
N LEU A 26 7.23 -7.04 -8.99
CA LEU A 26 5.80 -6.72 -8.93
C LEU A 26 4.91 -7.93 -9.25
N LYS A 27 5.34 -8.86 -10.07
CA LYS A 27 4.59 -10.08 -10.39
C LYS A 27 4.52 -11.07 -9.22
N ARG A 28 5.41 -10.98 -8.25
CA ARG A 28 5.51 -11.91 -7.10
C ARG A 28 4.86 -11.38 -5.82
N THR A 29 4.51 -10.09 -5.75
CA THR A 29 3.94 -9.49 -4.55
C THR A 29 2.47 -9.85 -4.36
N VAL A 30 2.03 -10.00 -3.11
CA VAL A 30 0.61 -10.17 -2.75
C VAL A 30 -0.19 -8.90 -3.05
N ALA A 31 0.44 -7.74 -2.94
CA ALA A 31 -0.20 -6.44 -3.18
C ALA A 31 -0.52 -6.16 -4.66
N LEU A 32 0.13 -6.84 -5.60
CA LEU A 32 0.03 -6.54 -7.04
C LEU A 32 -1.41 -6.51 -7.60
N PRO A 33 -2.31 -7.46 -7.29
CA PRO A 33 -3.68 -7.44 -7.80
C PRO A 33 -4.48 -6.22 -7.35
N PHE A 34 -4.07 -5.54 -6.29
CA PHE A 34 -4.75 -4.40 -5.70
C PHE A 34 -4.20 -3.05 -6.14
N ILE A 35 -3.09 -3.07 -6.91
CA ILE A 35 -2.43 -1.87 -7.44
C ILE A 35 -2.95 -1.59 -8.85
N GLY A 36 -3.49 -0.39 -9.07
CA GLY A 36 -3.98 0.01 -10.38
C GLY A 36 -4.06 1.51 -10.54
N LYS A 37 -4.34 1.96 -11.75
CA LYS A 37 -4.54 3.38 -12.08
C LYS A 37 -5.99 3.83 -11.91
N ASP A 38 -6.91 2.87 -11.86
CA ASP A 38 -8.34 3.13 -11.85
C ASP A 38 -8.83 3.58 -10.48
N ALA A 39 -9.95 4.28 -10.47
CA ALA A 39 -10.62 4.72 -9.27
C ALA A 39 -11.07 3.55 -8.36
N ASN A 40 -11.21 2.35 -8.89
CA ASN A 40 -11.61 1.15 -8.14
C ASN A 40 -10.45 0.40 -7.49
N SER A 41 -9.20 0.78 -7.80
CA SER A 41 -8.02 0.12 -7.20
C SER A 41 -7.88 0.53 -5.73
N ILE A 42 -7.55 -0.44 -4.86
CA ILE A 42 -7.28 -0.18 -3.44
C ILE A 42 -6.04 0.69 -3.29
N VAL A 43 -4.98 0.35 -4.02
CA VAL A 43 -3.75 1.15 -4.10
C VAL A 43 -3.70 1.83 -5.45
N GLN A 44 -3.72 3.16 -5.45
CA GLN A 44 -3.64 3.94 -6.68
C GLN A 44 -2.20 4.19 -7.09
N LEU A 45 -1.85 3.77 -8.30
CA LEU A 45 -0.55 4.06 -8.90
C LEU A 45 -0.57 5.45 -9.55
N LYS A 46 0.24 6.37 -9.01
CA LYS A 46 0.44 7.70 -9.58
C LYS A 46 1.80 7.78 -10.27
N THR A 47 1.81 8.22 -11.52
CA THR A 47 3.01 8.27 -12.37
C THR A 47 3.37 9.69 -12.79
N GLU A 48 2.73 10.69 -12.19
CA GLU A 48 2.84 12.10 -12.58
C GLU A 48 4.26 12.66 -12.44
N LEU A 49 5.01 12.17 -11.45
CA LEU A 49 6.40 12.60 -11.20
C LEU A 49 7.48 11.73 -11.86
N ASN A 50 7.15 10.76 -12.68
CA ASN A 50 8.16 9.91 -13.33
C ASN A 50 9.16 10.70 -14.18
N LYS A 51 8.80 11.88 -14.67
CA LYS A 51 9.63 12.74 -15.52
C LYS A 51 9.56 14.23 -15.16
N ALA A 52 8.79 14.59 -14.14
CA ALA A 52 8.63 15.98 -13.69
C ALA A 52 9.53 16.28 -12.49
N ALA A 53 9.92 17.55 -12.34
CA ALA A 53 10.63 18.02 -11.15
C ALA A 53 9.66 18.13 -9.98
N GLY A 54 10.06 17.65 -8.81
CA GLY A 54 9.28 17.71 -7.58
C GLY A 54 9.70 16.63 -6.59
N ASP A 55 9.55 16.90 -5.31
CA ASP A 55 9.87 16.02 -4.19
C ASP A 55 8.61 15.44 -3.52
N ARG A 56 7.44 16.04 -3.79
CA ARG A 56 6.16 15.65 -3.22
C ARG A 56 5.02 15.79 -4.21
N VAL A 57 3.98 15.02 -3.99
CA VAL A 57 2.68 15.15 -4.68
C VAL A 57 1.63 15.54 -3.66
N ARG A 58 0.90 16.62 -3.90
CA ARG A 58 -0.23 17.02 -3.09
C ARG A 58 -1.53 16.53 -3.70
N PHE A 59 -2.31 15.80 -2.91
CA PHE A 59 -3.64 15.34 -3.27
C PHE A 59 -4.68 16.20 -2.56
N GLY A 60 -5.62 16.73 -3.34
CA GLY A 60 -6.80 17.41 -2.81
C GLY A 60 -7.96 16.43 -2.64
N ILE A 61 -8.61 16.47 -1.49
CA ILE A 61 -9.82 15.71 -1.19
C ILE A 61 -10.93 16.71 -0.90
N ARG A 62 -12.04 16.60 -1.63
CA ARG A 62 -13.24 17.40 -1.39
C ARG A 62 -14.17 16.66 -0.46
N GLN A 63 -14.67 17.34 0.56
CA GLN A 63 -15.71 16.81 1.42
C GLN A 63 -17.07 16.86 0.72
N GLN A 64 -17.94 15.95 1.08
CA GLN A 64 -19.32 15.94 0.60
C GLN A 64 -20.12 17.05 1.31
N LEU A 65 -20.97 17.75 0.56
CA LEU A 65 -21.88 18.72 1.12
C LEU A 65 -22.91 18.02 2.02
N SER A 66 -23.22 18.62 3.16
CA SER A 66 -24.12 18.09 4.19
C SER A 66 -25.34 18.94 4.43
N GLY A 67 -25.42 20.14 3.84
CA GLY A 67 -26.54 21.09 4.00
C GLY A 67 -27.86 20.52 3.49
N ALA A 68 -28.96 20.89 4.17
CA ALA A 68 -30.31 20.44 3.83
C ALA A 68 -30.84 21.06 2.54
N GLY A 69 -30.18 22.11 2.03
CA GLY A 69 -30.72 22.93 0.92
C GLY A 69 -31.92 23.76 1.30
N ILE A 70 -32.42 24.55 0.36
CA ILE A 70 -33.62 25.43 0.56
C ILE A 70 -34.75 24.92 -0.30
N GLN A 71 -35.94 24.87 0.28
CA GLN A 71 -37.13 24.37 -0.40
C GLN A 71 -38.04 25.53 -0.82
N GLY A 72 -38.62 25.44 -2.03
CA GLY A 72 -39.58 26.40 -2.56
C GLY A 72 -38.97 27.79 -2.88
N ASP A 73 -39.68 28.84 -2.61
CA ASP A 73 -39.29 30.24 -2.88
C ASP A 73 -38.37 30.84 -1.79
N GLY A 74 -37.73 30.00 -0.96
CA GLY A 74 -36.80 30.42 0.07
C GLY A 74 -35.56 31.11 -0.50
N THR A 75 -35.00 32.08 0.23
CA THR A 75 -33.81 32.83 -0.18
C THR A 75 -32.55 31.95 -0.01
N LEU A 76 -31.82 31.78 -1.08
CA LEU A 76 -30.56 31.02 -1.08
C LEU A 76 -29.41 31.84 -0.46
N GLU A 77 -29.44 33.16 -0.63
CA GLU A 77 -28.44 34.08 -0.10
C GLU A 77 -28.37 34.01 1.43
N GLY A 78 -27.17 33.69 1.94
CA GLY A 78 -26.91 33.50 3.38
C GLY A 78 -27.14 32.08 3.89
N ASN A 79 -27.57 31.15 3.03
CA ASN A 79 -27.75 29.74 3.35
C ASN A 79 -26.86 28.82 2.48
N GLU A 80 -25.84 29.40 1.86
CA GLU A 80 -24.88 28.64 1.06
C GLU A 80 -23.95 27.86 1.98
N GLU A 81 -23.64 26.64 1.58
CA GLU A 81 -22.66 25.79 2.25
C GLU A 81 -21.28 26.03 1.63
N ALA A 82 -20.26 26.21 2.48
CA ALA A 82 -18.86 26.33 2.03
C ALA A 82 -18.31 24.99 1.59
N LEU A 83 -17.56 24.98 0.48
CA LEU A 83 -16.87 23.79 0.01
C LEU A 83 -15.61 23.55 0.86
N GLU A 84 -15.63 22.53 1.70
CA GLU A 84 -14.46 22.12 2.47
C GLU A 84 -13.54 21.20 1.65
N THR A 85 -12.26 21.55 1.66
CA THR A 85 -11.23 20.78 0.97
C THR A 85 -10.07 20.46 1.91
N PHE A 86 -9.63 19.23 1.89
CA PHE A 86 -8.44 18.76 2.58
C PHE A 86 -7.34 18.46 1.59
N SER A 87 -6.10 18.55 2.03
CA SER A 87 -4.94 18.15 1.21
C SER A 87 -4.04 17.25 1.99
N GLN A 88 -3.47 16.24 1.29
CA GLN A 88 -2.46 15.35 1.81
C GLN A 88 -1.24 15.38 0.91
N ASP A 89 -0.07 15.55 1.51
CA ASP A 89 1.20 15.50 0.81
C ASP A 89 1.77 14.07 0.91
N VAL A 90 2.22 13.53 -0.22
CA VAL A 90 2.96 12.27 -0.30
C VAL A 90 4.35 12.57 -0.81
N PHE A 91 5.36 12.18 -0.04
CA PHE A 91 6.77 12.40 -0.36
C PHE A 91 7.31 11.26 -1.22
N ILE A 92 8.18 11.62 -2.17
CA ILE A 92 8.87 10.65 -3.01
C ILE A 92 10.19 10.30 -2.34
N ASP A 93 10.46 8.99 -2.27
CA ASP A 93 11.71 8.46 -1.77
C ASP A 93 12.36 7.52 -2.79
N GLN A 94 13.61 7.23 -2.59
CA GLN A 94 14.37 6.30 -3.41
C GLN A 94 15.08 5.26 -2.54
N LEU A 95 14.67 4.03 -2.64
CA LEU A 95 15.36 2.90 -2.05
C LEU A 95 16.15 2.15 -3.13
N ARG A 96 17.41 1.81 -2.83
CA ARG A 96 18.29 1.06 -3.73
C ARG A 96 18.86 -0.13 -3.00
N HIS A 97 18.94 -1.25 -3.68
CA HIS A 97 19.65 -2.43 -3.23
C HIS A 97 20.42 -3.05 -4.37
N ALA A 98 21.60 -3.57 -4.10
CA ALA A 98 22.47 -4.14 -5.12
C ALA A 98 23.26 -5.34 -4.60
N VAL A 99 23.48 -6.30 -5.47
CA VAL A 99 24.39 -7.43 -5.25
C VAL A 99 25.64 -7.19 -6.09
N ARG A 100 26.82 -7.38 -5.49
CA ARG A 100 28.12 -7.20 -6.15
C ARG A 100 28.87 -8.50 -6.20
N SER A 101 29.35 -8.87 -7.40
CA SER A 101 30.34 -9.94 -7.57
C SER A 101 31.74 -9.43 -7.20
N ALA A 102 32.56 -10.31 -6.62
CA ALA A 102 33.96 -9.97 -6.28
C ALA A 102 34.87 -9.90 -7.52
N GLY A 103 34.44 -10.46 -8.67
CA GLY A 103 35.17 -10.40 -9.92
C GLY A 103 35.00 -11.62 -10.80
N LYS A 104 35.59 -11.59 -12.02
CA LYS A 104 35.47 -12.67 -13.01
C LYS A 104 36.02 -14.02 -12.53
N MET A 105 37.06 -14.01 -11.73
CA MET A 105 37.64 -15.25 -11.17
C MET A 105 36.67 -15.94 -10.22
N SER A 106 35.84 -15.20 -9.48
CA SER A 106 34.80 -15.75 -8.63
C SER A 106 33.65 -16.32 -9.46
N GLU A 107 33.30 -15.71 -10.58
CA GLU A 107 32.28 -16.18 -11.50
C GLU A 107 32.70 -17.47 -12.23
N GLN A 108 33.99 -17.59 -12.59
CA GLN A 108 34.53 -18.83 -13.22
C GLN A 108 34.55 -20.04 -12.31
N ARG A 109 34.55 -19.85 -11.00
CA ARG A 109 34.62 -20.95 -10.02
C ARG A 109 33.27 -21.60 -9.75
N VAL A 110 32.15 -20.96 -10.16
CA VAL A 110 30.82 -21.49 -9.94
C VAL A 110 30.20 -21.92 -11.27
N PRO A 111 29.46 -23.04 -11.30
CA PRO A 111 28.86 -23.57 -12.53
C PRO A 111 27.60 -22.81 -12.99
N TRP A 112 27.09 -21.88 -12.19
CA TRP A 112 25.89 -21.09 -12.48
C TRP A 112 26.22 -19.63 -12.74
N SER A 113 25.29 -18.91 -13.39
CA SER A 113 25.42 -17.47 -13.63
C SER A 113 25.12 -16.68 -12.35
N MET A 114 26.14 -16.09 -11.72
CA MET A 114 25.95 -15.21 -10.56
C MET A 114 25.01 -14.05 -10.85
N ARG A 115 24.96 -13.59 -12.09
CA ARG A 115 24.05 -12.51 -12.51
C ARG A 115 22.58 -12.94 -12.44
N SER A 116 22.26 -14.16 -12.88
CA SER A 116 20.91 -14.72 -12.81
C SER A 116 20.47 -14.89 -11.37
N GLU A 117 21.30 -15.51 -10.54
CA GLU A 117 21.02 -15.71 -9.12
C GLU A 117 20.86 -14.38 -8.37
N ALA A 118 21.71 -13.41 -8.64
CA ALA A 118 21.60 -12.08 -8.03
C ALA A 118 20.32 -11.36 -8.44
N ARG A 119 19.88 -11.55 -9.68
CA ARG A 119 18.61 -10.99 -10.17
C ARG A 119 17.42 -11.61 -9.44
N ASP A 120 17.41 -12.93 -9.32
CA ASP A 120 16.32 -13.66 -8.66
C ASP A 120 16.27 -13.33 -7.16
N ALA A 121 17.42 -13.29 -6.48
CA ALA A 121 17.51 -12.88 -5.08
C ALA A 121 17.05 -11.43 -4.85
N LEU A 122 17.38 -10.51 -5.75
CA LEU A 122 16.91 -9.13 -5.69
C LEU A 122 15.39 -9.03 -5.97
N ALA A 123 14.86 -9.86 -6.87
CA ALA A 123 13.43 -9.91 -7.13
C ALA A 123 12.64 -10.37 -5.90
N ASP A 124 13.11 -11.40 -5.22
CA ASP A 124 12.51 -11.88 -3.97
C ASP A 124 12.61 -10.81 -2.85
N TRP A 125 13.77 -10.18 -2.72
CA TRP A 125 13.96 -9.09 -1.75
C TRP A 125 13.01 -7.90 -2.00
N TRP A 126 12.81 -7.52 -3.26
CA TRP A 126 11.88 -6.46 -3.62
C TRP A 126 10.43 -6.86 -3.36
N ALA A 127 10.06 -8.11 -3.64
CA ALA A 127 8.72 -8.62 -3.36
C ALA A 127 8.39 -8.51 -1.87
N ASP A 128 9.28 -9.00 -1.00
CA ASP A 128 9.13 -8.90 0.46
C ASP A 128 9.06 -7.44 0.93
N ARG A 129 9.84 -6.56 0.30
CA ARG A 129 9.86 -5.15 0.65
C ARG A 129 8.55 -4.44 0.28
N PHE A 130 8.01 -4.70 -0.90
CA PHE A 130 6.72 -4.16 -1.31
C PHE A 130 5.58 -4.65 -0.44
N ASP A 131 5.56 -5.92 -0.09
CA ASP A 131 4.55 -6.46 0.81
C ASP A 131 4.68 -5.86 2.22
N ALA A 132 5.89 -5.68 2.74
CA ALA A 132 6.12 -5.00 4.01
C ALA A 132 5.60 -3.55 4.00
N TRP A 133 5.89 -2.78 2.95
CA TRP A 133 5.35 -1.43 2.79
C TRP A 133 3.83 -1.42 2.74
N PHE A 134 3.26 -2.31 1.93
CA PHE A 134 1.82 -2.41 1.78
C PHE A 134 1.13 -2.69 3.12
N PHE A 135 1.57 -3.72 3.86
CA PHE A 135 0.95 -4.07 5.13
C PHE A 135 1.21 -3.04 6.23
N ASN A 136 2.41 -2.46 6.33
CA ASN A 136 2.67 -1.41 7.32
C ASN A 136 1.78 -0.18 7.12
N GLN A 137 1.57 0.25 5.89
CA GLN A 137 0.69 1.38 5.58
C GLN A 137 -0.80 1.01 5.71
N LEU A 138 -1.20 -0.17 5.24
CA LEU A 138 -2.59 -0.62 5.29
C LEU A 138 -3.09 -0.82 6.73
N CYS A 139 -2.25 -1.43 7.59
CA CYS A 139 -2.59 -1.69 8.98
C CYS A 139 -2.31 -0.49 9.90
N GLY A 140 -1.70 0.59 9.42
CA GLY A 140 -1.32 1.73 10.23
C GLY A 140 -0.32 1.35 11.33
N ASN A 141 0.70 0.54 11.01
CA ASN A 141 1.70 0.07 11.97
C ASN A 141 2.66 1.17 12.40
N THR A 142 2.28 1.96 13.40
CA THR A 142 3.10 3.06 13.94
C THR A 142 4.35 2.60 14.68
N ALA A 143 4.45 1.31 15.06
CA ALA A 143 5.66 0.75 15.66
C ALA A 143 6.81 0.60 14.65
N ALA A 144 6.50 0.53 13.35
CA ALA A 144 7.49 0.51 12.29
C ALA A 144 7.98 1.95 12.00
N THR A 145 9.10 2.34 12.59
CA THR A 145 9.69 3.69 12.46
C THR A 145 10.79 3.77 11.38
N ASP A 146 11.27 2.63 10.90
CA ASP A 146 12.32 2.57 9.88
C ASP A 146 11.74 2.90 8.49
N THR A 147 12.15 4.02 7.93
CA THR A 147 11.69 4.51 6.62
C THR A 147 11.96 3.54 5.47
N ARG A 148 12.91 2.62 5.63
CA ARG A 148 13.14 1.54 4.65
C ARG A 148 11.96 0.57 4.55
N TYR A 149 11.10 0.49 5.57
CA TYR A 149 9.92 -0.39 5.64
C TYR A 149 8.58 0.36 5.61
N THR A 150 8.60 1.69 5.74
CA THR A 150 7.39 2.52 5.75
C THR A 150 7.35 3.52 4.60
N GLY A 151 8.51 3.82 3.98
CA GLY A 151 8.69 5.00 3.15
C GLY A 151 8.85 6.26 3.99
N LEU A 152 8.97 7.43 3.37
CA LEU A 152 9.07 8.72 4.06
C LEU A 152 7.75 9.12 4.76
N GLN A 153 6.63 8.58 4.31
CA GLN A 153 5.34 8.80 4.94
C GLN A 153 5.15 7.82 6.10
N SER A 154 5.16 8.32 7.33
CA SER A 154 4.89 7.49 8.50
C SER A 154 3.48 6.88 8.46
N PRO A 155 3.31 5.60 8.83
CA PRO A 155 1.99 5.00 8.97
C PRO A 155 1.17 5.76 10.02
N VAL A 156 -0.10 5.93 9.76
CA VAL A 156 -1.05 6.57 10.69
C VAL A 156 -1.88 5.49 11.35
N ALA A 157 -1.92 5.48 12.68
CA ALA A 157 -2.73 4.52 13.43
C ALA A 157 -4.22 4.66 13.02
N PRO A 158 -4.94 3.55 12.88
CA PRO A 158 -6.38 3.60 12.68
C PRO A 158 -7.06 4.22 13.90
N ASP A 159 -8.11 5.00 13.69
CA ASP A 159 -8.95 5.50 14.76
C ASP A 159 -9.84 4.39 15.35
N ALA A 160 -10.51 4.67 16.48
CA ALA A 160 -11.32 3.69 17.19
C ALA A 160 -12.47 3.11 16.34
N ASP A 161 -12.97 3.87 15.38
CA ASP A 161 -14.06 3.42 14.50
C ASP A 161 -13.60 2.38 13.46
N HIS A 162 -12.30 2.32 13.18
CA HIS A 162 -11.69 1.39 12.24
C HIS A 162 -11.06 0.16 12.91
N ILE A 163 -11.14 0.05 14.23
CA ILE A 163 -10.65 -1.10 14.99
C ILE A 163 -11.85 -1.90 15.54
N VAL A 164 -11.85 -3.19 15.28
CA VAL A 164 -12.85 -4.12 15.82
C VAL A 164 -12.13 -5.18 16.63
N TYR A 165 -12.43 -5.22 17.92
CA TYR A 165 -11.97 -6.26 18.83
C TYR A 165 -12.94 -7.46 18.83
N THR A 166 -12.52 -8.57 19.40
CA THR A 166 -13.35 -9.75 19.56
C THR A 166 -14.66 -9.43 20.29
N GLY A 167 -15.76 -9.97 19.79
CA GLY A 167 -17.10 -9.65 20.33
C GLY A 167 -17.74 -8.38 19.76
N GLY A 168 -17.14 -7.75 18.73
CA GLY A 168 -17.68 -6.56 18.07
C GLY A 168 -17.44 -5.24 18.84
N SER A 169 -16.63 -5.27 19.89
CA SER A 169 -16.26 -4.09 20.67
C SER A 169 -15.26 -3.22 19.91
N THR A 170 -15.36 -1.90 20.09
CA THR A 170 -14.36 -0.92 19.63
C THR A 170 -13.41 -0.50 20.75
N VAL A 171 -13.56 -1.04 21.95
CA VAL A 171 -12.78 -0.68 23.13
C VAL A 171 -11.84 -1.83 23.51
N GLU A 172 -10.55 -1.53 23.59
CA GLU A 172 -9.51 -2.51 23.94
C GLU A 172 -9.74 -3.17 25.31
N THR A 173 -10.31 -2.44 26.27
CA THR A 173 -10.61 -2.96 27.61
C THR A 173 -11.60 -4.11 27.62
N SER A 174 -12.36 -4.29 26.57
CA SER A 174 -13.29 -5.43 26.38
C SER A 174 -12.57 -6.70 25.91
N TYR A 175 -11.30 -6.59 25.52
CA TYR A 175 -10.47 -7.72 25.13
C TYR A 175 -9.90 -8.40 26.39
N SER A 176 -10.19 -9.68 26.55
CA SER A 176 -9.60 -10.49 27.64
C SER A 176 -8.48 -11.36 27.08
N ALA A 177 -7.26 -11.09 27.51
CA ALA A 177 -6.09 -11.90 27.14
C ALA A 177 -6.10 -13.31 27.75
N THR A 178 -6.96 -13.56 28.75
CA THR A 178 -7.08 -14.86 29.44
C THR A 178 -7.99 -15.86 28.72
N THR A 179 -8.84 -15.37 27.80
CA THR A 179 -9.73 -16.24 27.01
C THR A 179 -9.18 -16.35 25.59
N VAL A 180 -8.98 -17.55 25.10
CA VAL A 180 -8.58 -17.80 23.72
C VAL A 180 -9.66 -17.26 22.79
N GLN A 181 -9.37 -16.14 22.16
CA GLN A 181 -10.28 -15.48 21.23
C GLN A 181 -9.94 -15.95 19.81
N ARG A 182 -10.81 -16.77 19.24
CA ARG A 182 -10.65 -17.30 17.88
C ARG A 182 -11.38 -16.45 16.87
N MET A 183 -10.89 -16.45 15.63
CA MET A 183 -11.59 -15.84 14.52
C MET A 183 -12.92 -16.57 14.27
N SER A 184 -14.00 -15.83 14.14
CA SER A 184 -15.34 -16.37 13.88
C SER A 184 -16.04 -15.62 12.75
N LEU A 185 -17.05 -16.26 12.15
CA LEU A 185 -17.89 -15.62 11.13
C LEU A 185 -18.57 -14.36 11.66
N THR A 186 -18.97 -14.36 12.92
CA THR A 186 -19.58 -13.20 13.59
C THR A 186 -18.64 -12.00 13.62
N MET A 187 -17.32 -12.23 13.78
CA MET A 187 -16.32 -11.15 13.69
C MET A 187 -16.27 -10.54 12.28
N ILE A 188 -16.41 -11.38 11.26
CA ILE A 188 -16.44 -10.90 9.86
C ILE A 188 -17.70 -10.05 9.64
N ASP A 189 -18.85 -10.49 10.14
CA ASP A 189 -20.10 -9.75 10.03
C ASP A 189 -20.00 -8.38 10.73
N TYR A 190 -19.43 -8.31 11.92
CA TYR A 190 -19.15 -7.04 12.62
C TYR A 190 -18.18 -6.15 11.85
N ALA A 191 -17.11 -6.70 11.26
CA ALA A 191 -16.18 -5.94 10.47
C ALA A 191 -16.85 -5.34 9.21
N VAL A 192 -17.71 -6.11 8.54
CA VAL A 192 -18.48 -5.65 7.38
C VAL A 192 -19.51 -4.59 7.78
N GLU A 193 -20.21 -4.79 8.89
CA GLU A 193 -21.14 -3.80 9.43
C GLU A 193 -20.43 -2.48 9.73
N ARG A 194 -19.31 -2.52 10.45
CA ARG A 194 -18.49 -1.34 10.75
C ARG A 194 -17.99 -0.64 9.49
N ALA A 195 -17.47 -1.39 8.53
CA ALA A 195 -16.98 -0.85 7.26
C ALA A 195 -18.07 -0.10 6.47
N LYS A 196 -19.34 -0.51 6.61
CA LYS A 196 -20.48 0.15 5.96
C LYS A 196 -21.05 1.32 6.75
N MET A 197 -20.98 1.27 8.08
CA MET A 197 -21.57 2.28 8.97
C MET A 197 -20.59 3.39 9.36
N ALA A 198 -19.29 3.22 9.14
CA ALA A 198 -18.30 4.23 9.45
C ALA A 198 -18.59 5.54 8.72
N LYS A 199 -18.40 6.66 9.42
CA LYS A 199 -18.60 8.02 8.86
C LYS A 199 -17.78 8.23 7.58
N ASN A 200 -16.57 7.66 7.55
CA ASN A 200 -15.72 7.56 6.37
C ASN A 200 -15.80 6.13 5.86
N THR A 201 -16.78 5.83 5.03
CA THR A 201 -17.00 4.48 4.50
C THR A 201 -15.77 3.98 3.75
N MET A 202 -15.37 2.73 4.03
CA MET A 202 -14.30 2.08 3.29
C MET A 202 -14.67 1.96 1.82
N ARG A 203 -13.69 2.28 0.97
CA ARG A 203 -13.87 2.15 -0.47
C ARG A 203 -13.99 0.68 -0.85
N GLN A 204 -15.10 0.34 -1.47
CA GLN A 204 -15.37 -1.00 -1.94
C GLN A 204 -14.78 -1.21 -3.34
N VAL A 205 -14.24 -2.38 -3.59
CA VAL A 205 -13.82 -2.80 -4.93
C VAL A 205 -15.06 -3.24 -5.69
N ARG A 206 -15.29 -2.66 -6.87
CA ARG A 206 -16.40 -3.05 -7.74
C ARG A 206 -15.94 -4.11 -8.73
N ASP A 207 -16.65 -5.24 -8.73
CA ASP A 207 -16.52 -6.27 -9.75
C ASP A 207 -17.89 -6.46 -10.42
N GLY A 208 -18.06 -5.84 -11.57
CA GLY A 208 -19.36 -5.75 -12.25
C GLY A 208 -20.43 -5.09 -11.37
N ALA A 209 -21.48 -5.84 -11.04
CA ALA A 209 -22.59 -5.38 -10.19
C ALA A 209 -22.31 -5.55 -8.69
N TYR A 210 -21.26 -6.27 -8.32
CA TYR A 210 -20.95 -6.57 -6.92
C TYR A 210 -19.99 -5.53 -6.33
N SER A 211 -20.26 -5.17 -5.07
CA SER A 211 -19.36 -4.37 -4.24
C SER A 211 -18.69 -5.28 -3.22
N LEU A 212 -17.38 -5.45 -3.35
CA LEU A 212 -16.59 -6.37 -2.55
C LEU A 212 -15.72 -5.61 -1.54
N LEU A 213 -15.63 -6.16 -0.33
CA LEU A 213 -14.61 -5.79 0.65
C LEU A 213 -13.52 -6.86 0.63
N VAL A 214 -12.27 -6.45 0.61
CA VAL A 214 -11.12 -7.35 0.62
C VAL A 214 -10.61 -7.47 2.04
N MET A 215 -10.45 -8.70 2.51
CA MET A 215 -9.92 -9.00 3.84
C MET A 215 -8.65 -9.82 3.72
N PHE A 216 -7.59 -9.39 4.41
CA PHE A 216 -6.34 -10.13 4.52
C PHE A 216 -6.34 -10.89 5.85
N LEU A 217 -6.27 -12.20 5.78
CA LEU A 217 -6.28 -13.08 6.95
C LEU A 217 -4.94 -13.82 7.09
N HIS A 218 -4.46 -13.92 8.32
CA HIS A 218 -3.34 -14.79 8.63
C HIS A 218 -3.77 -16.26 8.54
N PRO A 219 -2.89 -17.20 8.12
CA PRO A 219 -3.23 -18.64 8.03
C PRO A 219 -3.86 -19.24 9.28
N PHE A 220 -3.46 -18.79 10.48
CA PHE A 220 -4.10 -19.23 11.74
C PHE A 220 -5.57 -18.81 11.83
N GLN A 221 -5.90 -17.58 11.41
CA GLN A 221 -7.29 -17.11 11.39
C GLN A 221 -8.15 -17.90 10.38
N VAL A 222 -7.56 -18.28 9.25
CA VAL A 222 -8.24 -19.16 8.27
C VAL A 222 -8.50 -20.53 8.85
N THR A 223 -7.59 -21.06 9.68
CA THR A 223 -7.77 -22.35 10.37
C THR A 223 -8.89 -22.26 11.40
N ASP A 224 -9.04 -21.16 12.11
CA ASP A 224 -10.12 -20.94 13.08
C ASP A 224 -11.51 -20.85 12.43
N LEU A 225 -11.58 -20.43 11.17
CA LEU A 225 -12.83 -20.33 10.40
C LEU A 225 -13.29 -21.66 9.79
N ARG A 226 -12.46 -22.70 9.80
CA ARG A 226 -12.77 -24.05 9.29
C ARG A 226 -13.34 -24.95 10.37
#